data_6b5e72654f3e21d9784694dd74905a7d
#
_entry.id   6b5e72654f3e21d9784694dd74905a7d
#
_cell.length_a   1.000
_cell.length_b   1.000
_cell.length_c   1.000
_cell.angle_alpha   90.00
_cell.angle_beta   90.00
_cell.angle_gamma   90.00
#
_symmetry.space_group_name_H-M   'P 1'
#
loop_
_entity.id
_entity.type
_entity.pdbx_description
1 polymer ?
#
loop_
_entity_poly.entity_id
_entity_poly.type
_entity_poly.pdbx_seq_one_letter_code
_entity_poly.pdbx_strand_id
1 'polypeptide(L)'
;MAEKAWAQMTPEEKRAYRIEKWRNPGAPFVSPEAEAAYKERVDRLIAAVSLQKPDRVPVNLTCGFWPAIRAGMTPYDAMTDTARATQAWIDFNQEFKLDAMVSPVLQTTPGKVFELIDYKLYNWPGHGVSKEVSYQYNENEWMLAEEYDHLIADPSDYMLRTYLPRTVGAFAGFSSMTSLFDYTELPFVASNVGGWGSPEMVAGLKKLQEASELVGGWAQATFGGIGQMVTMGFPAFWGGASKAPFDFLGDTLRGTKGVILDLFRQPENVIAACERLTQMAIDFVLRRPGEPVTPLIFMPLHKGADGFMSDEQFRTFYW
;
A
#
# COMPACT_ATOMS: atom_id res chain seq x y z
N MET A 1 -32.37 19.21 6.76
CA MET A 1 -31.20 19.99 7.27
C MET A 1 -30.17 19.92 6.15
N ALA A 2 -29.55 21.04 5.78
CA ALA A 2 -28.46 20.98 4.80
C ALA A 2 -27.34 20.11 5.34
N GLU A 3 -26.85 19.17 4.52
CA GLU A 3 -25.77 18.27 4.91
C GLU A 3 -24.51 19.11 5.17
N LYS A 4 -23.92 18.97 6.35
CA LYS A 4 -22.73 19.74 6.78
C LYS A 4 -21.56 19.35 5.88
N ALA A 5 -20.87 20.35 5.31
CA ALA A 5 -19.72 20.08 4.45
C ALA A 5 -18.62 19.33 5.23
N TRP A 6 -17.96 18.36 4.59
CA TRP A 6 -16.92 17.51 5.20
C TRP A 6 -15.85 18.31 5.98
N ALA A 7 -15.40 19.45 5.42
CA ALA A 7 -14.40 20.30 6.07
C ALA A 7 -14.89 20.94 7.38
N GLN A 8 -16.19 21.02 7.58
CA GLN A 8 -16.82 21.61 8.76
C GLN A 8 -17.21 20.60 9.83
N MET A 9 -17.05 19.29 9.54
CA MET A 9 -17.37 18.22 10.47
C MET A 9 -16.26 18.06 11.51
N THR A 10 -16.67 17.75 12.76
CA THR A 10 -15.74 17.34 13.82
C THR A 10 -15.19 15.95 13.51
N PRO A 11 -14.10 15.52 14.19
CA PRO A 11 -13.59 14.17 14.06
C PRO A 11 -14.66 13.09 14.35
N GLU A 12 -15.51 13.30 15.34
CA GLU A 12 -16.59 12.39 15.73
C GLU A 12 -17.67 12.33 14.64
N GLU A 13 -18.07 13.47 14.06
CA GLU A 13 -19.01 13.52 12.96
C GLU A 13 -18.45 12.82 11.71
N LYS A 14 -17.18 13.03 11.39
CA LYS A 14 -16.49 12.32 10.29
C LYS A 14 -16.44 10.81 10.53
N ARG A 15 -16.16 10.38 11.77
CA ARG A 15 -16.18 8.96 12.13
C ARG A 15 -17.57 8.37 11.98
N ALA A 16 -18.60 9.04 12.50
CA ALA A 16 -20.00 8.59 12.38
C ALA A 16 -20.43 8.49 10.92
N TYR A 17 -20.08 9.49 10.10
CA TYR A 17 -20.35 9.47 8.66
C TYR A 17 -19.71 8.27 7.95
N ARG A 18 -18.44 8.00 8.22
CA ARG A 18 -17.72 6.86 7.62
C ARG A 18 -18.29 5.52 8.07
N ILE A 19 -18.70 5.39 9.35
CA ILE A 19 -19.37 4.20 9.86
C ILE A 19 -20.68 3.97 9.14
N GLU A 20 -21.48 5.02 8.94
CA GLU A 20 -22.74 4.93 8.22
C GLU A 20 -22.55 4.56 6.74
N LYS A 21 -21.54 5.12 6.09
CA LYS A 21 -21.15 4.73 4.71
C LYS A 21 -20.69 3.27 4.65
N TRP A 22 -19.99 2.78 5.66
CA TRP A 22 -19.60 1.37 5.71
C TRP A 22 -20.79 0.45 5.86
N ARG A 23 -21.80 0.81 6.67
CA ARG A 23 -23.05 0.07 6.80
C ARG A 23 -23.89 0.09 5.51
N ASN A 24 -23.86 1.20 4.81
CA ASN A 24 -24.66 1.47 3.61
C ASN A 24 -23.75 1.88 2.46
N PRO A 25 -23.06 0.92 1.81
CA PRO A 25 -22.05 1.20 0.78
C PRO A 25 -22.67 1.74 -0.53
N GLY A 26 -24.01 1.79 -0.65
CA GLY A 26 -24.70 2.21 -1.86
C GLY A 26 -24.61 1.17 -3.01
N ALA A 27 -24.14 -0.04 -2.71
CA ALA A 27 -24.07 -1.12 -3.69
C ALA A 27 -25.42 -1.83 -3.84
N PRO A 28 -25.81 -2.25 -5.05
CA PRO A 28 -26.99 -3.09 -5.24
C PRO A 28 -26.67 -4.52 -4.78
N PHE A 29 -27.17 -4.93 -3.63
CA PHE A 29 -26.96 -6.30 -3.13
C PHE A 29 -27.69 -7.31 -4.02
N VAL A 30 -27.09 -8.51 -4.16
CA VAL A 30 -27.64 -9.59 -4.99
C VAL A 30 -28.95 -10.17 -4.44
N SER A 31 -29.19 -10.02 -3.14
CA SER A 31 -30.45 -10.40 -2.47
C SER A 31 -30.62 -9.67 -1.14
N PRO A 32 -31.85 -9.63 -0.58
CA PRO A 32 -32.09 -9.10 0.78
C PRO A 32 -31.26 -9.81 1.86
N GLU A 33 -31.01 -11.11 1.71
CA GLU A 33 -30.20 -11.90 2.64
C GLU A 33 -28.72 -11.48 2.59
N ALA A 34 -28.20 -11.14 1.38
CA ALA A 34 -26.83 -10.62 1.23
C ALA A 34 -26.71 -9.25 1.91
N GLU A 35 -27.70 -8.37 1.75
CA GLU A 35 -27.73 -7.08 2.46
C GLU A 35 -27.76 -7.26 3.97
N ALA A 36 -28.63 -8.12 4.48
CA ALA A 36 -28.73 -8.41 5.91
C ALA A 36 -27.40 -8.96 6.46
N ALA A 37 -26.80 -9.93 5.77
CA ALA A 37 -25.51 -10.51 6.13
C ALA A 37 -24.36 -9.48 6.10
N TYR A 38 -24.38 -8.54 5.12
CA TYR A 38 -23.40 -7.45 5.06
C TYR A 38 -23.51 -6.56 6.30
N LYS A 39 -24.71 -6.09 6.63
CA LYS A 39 -24.96 -5.21 7.77
C LYS A 39 -24.61 -5.87 9.09
N GLU A 40 -25.01 -7.13 9.29
CA GLU A 40 -24.63 -7.93 10.48
C GLU A 40 -23.11 -8.03 10.67
N ARG A 41 -22.38 -8.31 9.59
CA ARG A 41 -20.90 -8.35 9.62
C ARG A 41 -20.29 -7.00 9.98
N VAL A 42 -20.76 -5.93 9.31
CA VAL A 42 -20.27 -4.56 9.59
C VAL A 42 -20.56 -4.16 11.04
N ASP A 43 -21.76 -4.42 11.57
CA ASP A 43 -22.12 -4.10 12.94
C ASP A 43 -21.26 -4.86 13.97
N ARG A 44 -20.96 -6.14 13.70
CA ARG A 44 -20.04 -6.96 14.49
C ARG A 44 -18.62 -6.37 14.52
N LEU A 45 -18.11 -5.96 13.36
CA LEU A 45 -16.79 -5.33 13.23
C LEU A 45 -16.76 -3.97 13.94
N ILE A 46 -17.80 -3.14 13.79
CA ILE A 46 -17.93 -1.84 14.48
C ILE A 46 -17.96 -2.04 15.99
N ALA A 47 -18.74 -2.99 16.49
CA ALA A 47 -18.78 -3.28 17.93
C ALA A 47 -17.39 -3.62 18.46
N ALA A 48 -16.66 -4.50 17.79
CA ALA A 48 -15.32 -4.90 18.22
C ALA A 48 -14.33 -3.73 18.23
N VAL A 49 -14.25 -2.94 17.15
CA VAL A 49 -13.29 -1.80 17.08
C VAL A 49 -13.70 -0.61 17.95
N SER A 50 -14.95 -0.58 18.41
CA SER A 50 -15.47 0.40 19.37
C SER A 50 -15.41 -0.08 20.83
N LEU A 51 -14.72 -1.20 21.09
CA LEU A 51 -14.62 -1.82 22.42
C LEU A 51 -15.98 -2.18 23.04
N GLN A 52 -16.95 -2.47 22.18
CA GLN A 52 -18.27 -2.99 22.58
C GLN A 52 -18.28 -4.50 22.39
N LYS A 53 -19.10 -5.21 23.17
CA LYS A 53 -19.26 -6.67 23.04
C LYS A 53 -20.03 -7.00 21.76
N PRO A 54 -19.41 -7.63 20.74
CA PRO A 54 -20.14 -8.14 19.58
C PRO A 54 -20.96 -9.39 19.94
N ASP A 55 -21.85 -9.80 19.07
CA ASP A 55 -22.62 -11.05 19.18
C ASP A 55 -21.72 -12.29 19.24
N ARG A 56 -20.62 -12.28 18.46
CA ARG A 56 -19.52 -13.25 18.52
C ARG A 56 -18.19 -12.57 18.14
N VAL A 57 -17.07 -13.26 18.36
CA VAL A 57 -15.76 -12.78 17.92
C VAL A 57 -15.74 -12.65 16.40
N PRO A 58 -15.43 -11.47 15.85
CA PRO A 58 -15.32 -11.30 14.41
C PRO A 58 -14.08 -12.01 13.86
N VAL A 59 -14.23 -12.63 12.70
CA VAL A 59 -13.13 -13.32 12.00
C VAL A 59 -12.72 -12.51 10.77
N ASN A 60 -11.53 -11.93 10.84
CA ASN A 60 -10.84 -11.31 9.75
C ASN A 60 -9.55 -12.09 9.46
N LEU A 61 -9.37 -12.55 8.23
CA LEU A 61 -8.30 -13.46 7.86
C LEU A 61 -7.30 -12.79 6.89
N THR A 62 -6.02 -12.88 7.22
CA THR A 62 -4.91 -12.60 6.30
C THR A 62 -4.21 -13.92 5.97
N CYS A 63 -4.40 -14.45 4.76
CA CYS A 63 -4.01 -15.81 4.41
C CYS A 63 -3.13 -15.92 3.15
N GLY A 64 -2.56 -14.81 2.67
CA GLY A 64 -1.66 -14.81 1.53
C GLY A 64 -2.29 -15.43 0.28
N PHE A 65 -1.58 -16.36 -0.35
CA PHE A 65 -2.03 -17.05 -1.56
C PHE A 65 -2.98 -18.24 -1.32
N TRP A 66 -3.46 -18.44 -0.09
CA TRP A 66 -4.30 -19.61 0.24
C TRP A 66 -5.54 -19.75 -0.65
N PRO A 67 -6.28 -18.69 -1.01
CA PRO A 67 -7.41 -18.80 -1.94
C PRO A 67 -7.01 -19.37 -3.31
N ALA A 68 -5.87 -18.96 -3.86
CA ALA A 68 -5.35 -19.50 -5.11
C ALA A 68 -4.97 -20.97 -4.97
N ILE A 69 -4.21 -21.34 -3.92
CA ILE A 69 -3.78 -22.71 -3.67
C ILE A 69 -5.00 -23.64 -3.52
N ARG A 70 -6.04 -23.21 -2.81
CA ARG A 70 -7.28 -23.96 -2.65
C ARG A 70 -8.02 -24.17 -3.99
N ALA A 71 -7.91 -23.21 -4.89
CA ALA A 71 -8.46 -23.31 -6.25
C ALA A 71 -7.55 -24.10 -7.23
N GLY A 72 -6.51 -24.77 -6.74
CA GLY A 72 -5.54 -25.52 -7.57
C GLY A 72 -4.66 -24.61 -8.43
N MET A 73 -4.37 -23.40 -7.97
CA MET A 73 -3.45 -22.45 -8.59
C MET A 73 -2.15 -22.37 -7.78
N THR A 74 -1.05 -22.11 -8.46
CA THR A 74 0.19 -21.68 -7.80
C THR A 74 0.14 -20.17 -7.49
N PRO A 75 0.99 -19.67 -6.59
CA PRO A 75 1.22 -18.24 -6.44
C PRO A 75 1.58 -17.52 -7.76
N TYR A 76 2.33 -18.17 -8.63
CA TYR A 76 2.63 -17.67 -9.98
C TYR A 76 1.36 -17.50 -10.83
N ASP A 77 0.46 -18.48 -10.83
CA ASP A 77 -0.80 -18.40 -11.57
C ASP A 77 -1.65 -17.24 -11.08
N ALA A 78 -1.67 -16.98 -9.74
CA ALA A 78 -2.40 -15.85 -9.17
C ALA A 78 -1.86 -14.48 -9.62
N MET A 79 -0.56 -14.37 -9.89
CA MET A 79 0.08 -13.15 -10.39
C MET A 79 0.10 -13.01 -11.92
N THR A 80 -0.38 -14.03 -12.65
CA THR A 80 -0.35 -14.05 -14.13
C THR A 80 -1.73 -14.22 -14.78
N ASP A 81 -2.70 -14.81 -14.07
CA ASP A 81 -4.09 -15.00 -14.52
C ASP A 81 -5.04 -14.28 -13.55
N THR A 82 -5.18 -12.97 -13.73
CA THR A 82 -6.00 -12.12 -12.87
C THR A 82 -7.48 -12.57 -12.82
N ALA A 83 -8.04 -13.01 -13.94
CA ALA A 83 -9.44 -13.40 -13.99
C ALA A 83 -9.71 -14.64 -13.14
N ARG A 84 -8.91 -15.69 -13.33
CA ARG A 84 -9.00 -16.93 -12.55
C ARG A 84 -8.69 -16.69 -11.09
N ALA A 85 -7.69 -15.86 -10.79
CA ALA A 85 -7.36 -15.48 -9.43
C ALA A 85 -8.51 -14.74 -8.76
N THR A 86 -9.08 -13.71 -9.40
CA THR A 86 -10.23 -12.98 -8.85
C THR A 86 -11.39 -13.92 -8.52
N GLN A 87 -11.71 -14.86 -9.40
CA GLN A 87 -12.75 -15.87 -9.15
C GLN A 87 -12.41 -16.75 -7.93
N ALA A 88 -11.15 -17.18 -7.80
CA ALA A 88 -10.70 -17.98 -6.65
C ALA A 88 -10.91 -17.25 -5.29
N TRP A 89 -10.70 -15.93 -5.26
CA TRP A 89 -10.98 -15.13 -4.06
C TRP A 89 -12.47 -14.95 -3.79
N ILE A 90 -13.30 -14.82 -4.84
CA ILE A 90 -14.76 -14.79 -4.71
C ILE A 90 -15.26 -16.10 -4.11
N ASP A 91 -14.87 -17.23 -4.69
CA ASP A 91 -15.26 -18.58 -4.24
C ASP A 91 -14.82 -18.84 -2.79
N PHE A 92 -13.61 -18.42 -2.45
CA PHE A 92 -13.08 -18.53 -1.08
C PHE A 92 -13.93 -17.75 -0.08
N ASN A 93 -14.28 -16.51 -0.37
CA ASN A 93 -15.13 -15.71 0.53
C ASN A 93 -16.53 -16.31 0.68
N GLN A 94 -17.11 -16.87 -0.39
CA GLN A 94 -18.40 -17.56 -0.34
C GLN A 94 -18.36 -18.84 0.50
N GLU A 95 -17.28 -19.61 0.39
CA GLU A 95 -17.10 -20.87 1.13
C GLU A 95 -16.94 -20.61 2.62
N PHE A 96 -16.02 -19.72 3.02
CA PHE A 96 -15.65 -19.51 4.42
C PHE A 96 -16.56 -18.54 5.17
N LYS A 97 -17.27 -17.64 4.46
CA LYS A 97 -18.27 -16.70 5.03
C LYS A 97 -17.74 -15.89 6.22
N LEU A 98 -16.49 -15.42 6.10
CA LEU A 98 -15.81 -14.60 7.09
C LEU A 98 -16.55 -13.26 7.35
N ASP A 99 -16.22 -12.58 8.45
CA ASP A 99 -16.84 -11.28 8.77
C ASP A 99 -16.32 -10.13 7.94
N ALA A 100 -15.11 -10.26 7.40
CA ALA A 100 -14.56 -9.36 6.41
C ALA A 100 -14.05 -10.15 5.21
N MET A 101 -14.11 -9.55 4.01
CA MET A 101 -13.58 -10.19 2.82
C MET A 101 -12.07 -10.37 2.89
N VAL A 102 -11.59 -11.48 2.40
CA VAL A 102 -10.18 -11.66 2.02
C VAL A 102 -9.99 -10.99 0.67
N SER A 103 -9.17 -9.94 0.65
CA SER A 103 -8.93 -9.13 -0.56
C SER A 103 -7.88 -9.78 -1.48
N PRO A 104 -8.08 -9.80 -2.81
CA PRO A 104 -7.10 -10.30 -3.78
C PRO A 104 -5.96 -9.33 -4.07
N VAL A 105 -6.09 -8.04 -3.75
CA VAL A 105 -5.26 -6.95 -4.27
C VAL A 105 -3.76 -7.22 -4.18
N LEU A 106 -3.28 -7.66 -3.02
CA LEU A 106 -1.84 -7.82 -2.81
C LEU A 106 -1.26 -9.03 -3.57
N GLN A 107 -2.01 -10.15 -3.60
CA GLN A 107 -1.52 -11.41 -4.15
C GLN A 107 -1.72 -11.54 -5.68
N THR A 108 -2.59 -10.74 -6.26
CA THR A 108 -2.88 -10.81 -7.70
C THR A 108 -2.20 -9.71 -8.51
N THR A 109 -1.37 -8.88 -7.88
CA THR A 109 -0.60 -7.85 -8.60
C THR A 109 0.26 -8.49 -9.68
N PRO A 110 0.17 -8.05 -10.96
CA PRO A 110 0.81 -8.75 -12.06
C PRO A 110 2.34 -8.74 -11.96
N GLY A 111 2.97 -9.92 -11.90
CA GLY A 111 4.43 -10.06 -11.89
C GLY A 111 5.08 -9.42 -13.11
N LYS A 112 4.40 -9.44 -14.27
CA LYS A 112 4.87 -8.80 -15.50
C LYS A 112 5.08 -7.29 -15.39
N VAL A 113 4.31 -6.59 -14.55
CA VAL A 113 4.53 -5.16 -14.25
C VAL A 113 5.90 -4.97 -13.60
N PHE A 114 6.23 -5.79 -12.61
CA PHE A 114 7.52 -5.71 -11.93
C PHE A 114 8.71 -6.01 -12.84
N GLU A 115 8.55 -6.99 -13.75
CA GLU A 115 9.57 -7.30 -14.76
C GLU A 115 9.80 -6.10 -15.70
N LEU A 116 8.73 -5.48 -16.21
CA LEU A 116 8.83 -4.36 -17.15
C LEU A 116 9.56 -3.17 -16.55
N ILE A 117 9.26 -2.82 -15.30
CA ILE A 117 9.88 -1.68 -14.63
C ILE A 117 11.23 -2.00 -14.00
N ASP A 118 11.70 -3.25 -14.07
CA ASP A 118 12.92 -3.73 -13.39
C ASP A 118 12.90 -3.40 -11.89
N TYR A 119 11.88 -3.96 -11.19
CA TYR A 119 11.66 -3.73 -9.77
C TYR A 119 12.57 -4.61 -8.91
N LYS A 120 13.40 -4.03 -8.06
CA LYS A 120 14.49 -4.73 -7.35
C LYS A 120 14.22 -5.05 -5.88
N LEU A 121 13.17 -4.47 -5.30
CA LEU A 121 12.90 -4.63 -3.86
C LEU A 121 12.34 -6.01 -3.49
N TYR A 122 11.79 -6.76 -4.43
CA TYR A 122 11.22 -8.08 -4.19
C TYR A 122 11.62 -9.09 -5.26
N ASN A 123 11.70 -10.35 -4.85
CA ASN A 123 11.51 -11.50 -5.71
C ASN A 123 10.07 -11.96 -5.61
N TRP A 124 9.49 -12.47 -6.70
CA TRP A 124 8.11 -12.94 -6.75
C TRP A 124 7.99 -14.28 -7.47
N PRO A 125 6.87 -15.00 -7.33
CA PRO A 125 6.68 -16.31 -7.94
C PRO A 125 7.11 -16.37 -9.42
N GLY A 126 8.05 -17.24 -9.76
CA GLY A 126 8.62 -17.38 -11.09
C GLY A 126 9.72 -16.35 -11.45
N HIS A 127 10.04 -15.43 -10.55
CA HIS A 127 11.13 -14.47 -10.73
C HIS A 127 11.95 -14.37 -9.43
N GLY A 128 13.13 -14.96 -9.42
CA GLY A 128 14.02 -15.01 -8.25
C GLY A 128 13.63 -16.04 -7.18
N VAL A 129 12.38 -16.51 -7.17
CA VAL A 129 11.88 -17.61 -6.34
C VAL A 129 11.05 -18.59 -7.19
N SER A 130 10.76 -19.80 -6.67
CA SER A 130 9.96 -20.79 -7.40
C SER A 130 8.50 -20.33 -7.57
N LYS A 131 7.78 -20.94 -8.53
CA LYS A 131 6.38 -20.60 -8.83
C LYS A 131 5.40 -20.91 -7.69
N GLU A 132 5.80 -21.79 -6.78
CA GLU A 132 4.99 -22.34 -5.69
C GLU A 132 5.14 -21.55 -4.37
N VAL A 133 6.11 -20.63 -4.28
CA VAL A 133 6.36 -19.84 -3.06
C VAL A 133 5.87 -18.41 -3.22
N SER A 134 5.64 -17.75 -2.09
CA SER A 134 5.26 -16.33 -2.05
C SER A 134 6.43 -15.43 -2.45
N TYR A 135 6.15 -14.15 -2.65
CA TYR A 135 7.18 -13.13 -2.86
C TYR A 135 8.08 -12.98 -1.62
N GLN A 136 9.33 -12.59 -1.85
CA GLN A 136 10.31 -12.28 -0.82
C GLN A 136 10.88 -10.89 -1.01
N TYR A 137 10.99 -10.16 0.08
CA TYR A 137 11.66 -8.87 0.11
C TYR A 137 13.18 -9.06 0.00
N ASN A 138 13.81 -8.27 -0.90
CA ASN A 138 15.26 -8.20 -1.05
C ASN A 138 15.80 -7.13 -0.10
N GLU A 139 16.05 -7.52 1.16
CA GLU A 139 16.58 -6.59 2.13
C GLU A 139 17.97 -6.10 1.72
N ASN A 140 18.13 -4.79 1.68
CA ASN A 140 19.39 -4.12 1.38
C ASN A 140 19.38 -2.73 2.00
N GLU A 141 20.54 -2.11 2.03
CA GLU A 141 20.75 -0.69 2.35
C GLU A 141 20.50 0.15 1.08
N TRP A 142 19.20 0.33 0.75
CA TRP A 142 18.78 1.07 -0.45
C TRP A 142 18.96 2.58 -0.30
N MET A 143 18.93 3.09 0.93
CA MET A 143 19.31 4.43 1.34
C MET A 143 20.64 4.36 2.09
N LEU A 144 21.60 5.20 1.75
CA LEU A 144 22.89 5.26 2.43
C LEU A 144 22.82 6.11 3.70
N ALA A 145 23.76 5.91 4.63
CA ALA A 145 23.75 6.61 5.92
C ALA A 145 23.93 8.14 5.79
N GLU A 146 24.62 8.60 4.77
CA GLU A 146 24.88 10.01 4.46
C GLU A 146 23.73 10.71 3.72
N GLU A 147 22.63 9.99 3.38
CA GLU A 147 21.53 10.54 2.59
C GLU A 147 20.36 11.08 3.43
N TYR A 148 20.45 11.05 4.76
CA TYR A 148 19.39 11.56 5.64
C TYR A 148 19.07 13.04 5.38
N ASP A 149 20.08 13.88 5.20
CA ASP A 149 19.88 15.32 4.96
C ASP A 149 19.04 15.56 3.70
N HIS A 150 19.30 14.80 2.63
CA HIS A 150 18.52 14.91 1.39
C HIS A 150 17.06 14.44 1.59
N LEU A 151 16.87 13.28 2.25
CA LEU A 151 15.52 12.77 2.56
C LEU A 151 14.72 13.76 3.43
N ILE A 152 15.34 14.35 4.43
CA ILE A 152 14.68 15.28 5.37
C ILE A 152 14.34 16.61 4.66
N ALA A 153 15.28 17.15 3.87
CA ALA A 153 15.11 18.43 3.18
C ALA A 153 14.00 18.35 2.10
N ASP A 154 14.09 17.36 1.21
CA ASP A 154 13.09 17.16 0.14
C ASP A 154 12.88 15.66 -0.12
N PRO A 155 11.94 15.00 0.59
CA PRO A 155 11.65 13.59 0.38
C PRO A 155 11.20 13.26 -1.05
N SER A 156 10.52 14.17 -1.73
CA SER A 156 10.01 13.92 -3.08
C SER A 156 11.14 13.91 -4.10
N ASP A 157 12.06 14.85 -3.97
CA ASP A 157 13.26 14.91 -4.78
C ASP A 157 14.20 13.72 -4.52
N TYR A 158 14.39 13.40 -3.23
CA TYR A 158 15.15 12.22 -2.83
C TYR A 158 14.59 10.93 -3.47
N MET A 159 13.30 10.72 -3.36
CA MET A 159 12.65 9.55 -3.97
C MET A 159 12.82 9.53 -5.48
N LEU A 160 12.56 10.65 -6.15
CA LEU A 160 12.55 10.72 -7.61
C LEU A 160 13.95 10.56 -8.22
N ARG A 161 14.98 11.23 -7.67
CA ARG A 161 16.31 11.31 -8.28
C ARG A 161 17.35 10.40 -7.65
N THR A 162 17.08 9.85 -6.47
CA THR A 162 18.05 8.99 -5.76
C THR A 162 17.50 7.59 -5.53
N TYR A 163 16.40 7.45 -4.82
CA TYR A 163 15.91 6.15 -4.37
C TYR A 163 15.28 5.32 -5.50
N LEU A 164 14.32 5.89 -6.24
CA LEU A 164 13.65 5.16 -7.33
C LEU A 164 14.59 4.74 -8.46
N PRO A 165 15.55 5.56 -8.94
CA PRO A 165 16.54 5.11 -9.90
C PRO A 165 17.36 3.90 -9.44
N ARG A 166 17.60 3.78 -8.14
CA ARG A 166 18.34 2.66 -7.53
C ARG A 166 17.52 1.39 -7.45
N THR A 167 16.24 1.51 -7.15
CA THR A 167 15.33 0.39 -6.82
C THR A 167 14.40 -0.03 -7.96
N VAL A 168 14.23 0.80 -8.97
CA VAL A 168 13.33 0.56 -10.11
C VAL A 168 14.02 1.02 -11.40
N GLY A 169 14.45 0.08 -12.23
CA GLY A 169 15.26 0.39 -13.42
C GLY A 169 14.60 1.32 -14.43
N ALA A 170 13.26 1.31 -14.52
CA ALA A 170 12.52 2.26 -15.36
C ALA A 170 12.69 3.73 -14.92
N PHE A 171 13.13 3.99 -13.70
CA PHE A 171 13.43 5.33 -13.19
C PHE A 171 14.92 5.71 -13.31
N ALA A 172 15.78 4.85 -13.87
CA ALA A 172 17.23 5.11 -13.92
C ALA A 172 17.58 6.48 -14.52
N GLY A 173 16.90 6.89 -15.60
CA GLY A 173 17.12 8.18 -16.25
C GLY A 173 16.85 9.40 -15.35
N PHE A 174 16.04 9.26 -14.29
CA PHE A 174 15.75 10.37 -13.39
C PHE A 174 16.93 10.76 -12.50
N SER A 175 17.93 9.91 -12.32
CA SER A 175 19.14 10.23 -11.55
C SER A 175 19.98 11.36 -12.16
N SER A 176 19.85 11.58 -13.47
CA SER A 176 20.56 12.65 -14.19
C SER A 176 19.76 13.95 -14.30
N MET A 177 18.52 13.99 -13.82
CA MET A 177 17.71 15.20 -13.86
C MET A 177 18.16 16.22 -12.81
N THR A 178 18.03 17.49 -13.17
CA THR A 178 18.15 18.61 -12.24
C THR A 178 16.91 18.69 -11.33
N SER A 179 16.97 19.53 -10.30
CA SER A 179 15.80 19.79 -9.46
C SER A 179 14.63 20.32 -10.30
N LEU A 180 13.41 19.94 -9.97
CA LEU A 180 12.21 20.50 -10.61
C LEU A 180 12.11 22.01 -10.43
N PHE A 181 12.75 22.57 -9.40
CA PHE A 181 12.84 24.02 -9.19
C PHE A 181 13.60 24.73 -10.31
N ASP A 182 14.54 24.04 -10.98
CA ASP A 182 15.34 24.59 -12.09
C ASP A 182 14.53 24.82 -13.37
N TYR A 183 13.23 24.50 -13.38
CA TYR A 183 12.31 24.76 -14.51
C TYR A 183 11.50 26.05 -14.36
N THR A 184 11.87 26.92 -13.41
CA THR A 184 11.09 28.15 -13.12
C THR A 184 11.48 29.34 -14.00
N GLU A 185 12.69 29.37 -14.58
CA GLU A 185 13.21 30.48 -15.36
C GLU A 185 13.55 30.09 -16.81
N LEU A 186 13.26 30.97 -17.78
CA LEU A 186 13.40 30.69 -19.22
C LEU A 186 14.74 30.07 -19.64
N PRO A 187 15.92 30.57 -19.23
CA PRO A 187 17.18 30.00 -19.63
C PRO A 187 17.38 28.56 -19.12
N PHE A 188 16.91 28.30 -17.89
CA PHE A 188 17.07 27.00 -17.25
C PHE A 188 16.09 25.99 -17.82
N VAL A 189 14.84 26.36 -18.12
CA VAL A 189 13.87 25.48 -18.79
C VAL A 189 14.46 24.93 -20.08
N ALA A 190 15.02 25.82 -20.95
CA ALA A 190 15.57 25.41 -22.22
C ALA A 190 16.74 24.41 -22.08
N SER A 191 17.64 24.65 -21.12
CA SER A 191 18.77 23.74 -20.86
C SER A 191 18.36 22.41 -20.23
N ASN A 192 17.37 22.41 -19.32
CA ASN A 192 16.98 21.22 -18.56
C ASN A 192 16.03 20.28 -19.30
N VAL A 193 15.19 20.81 -20.22
CA VAL A 193 14.29 20.00 -21.05
C VAL A 193 15.05 18.96 -21.88
N GLY A 194 16.31 19.27 -22.30
CA GLY A 194 17.12 18.30 -23.05
C GLY A 194 17.34 16.95 -22.37
N GLY A 195 17.41 16.92 -21.06
CA GLY A 195 17.58 15.69 -20.27
C GLY A 195 16.44 14.68 -20.44
N TRP A 196 15.21 15.15 -20.69
CA TRP A 196 14.05 14.29 -20.93
C TRP A 196 14.13 13.48 -22.23
N GLY A 197 14.94 13.92 -23.18
CA GLY A 197 15.20 13.23 -24.45
C GLY A 197 16.35 12.23 -24.38
N SER A 198 16.98 12.01 -23.23
CA SER A 198 18.05 11.03 -23.11
C SER A 198 17.52 9.61 -23.43
N PRO A 199 18.32 8.73 -24.06
CA PRO A 199 17.88 7.37 -24.41
C PRO A 199 17.38 6.59 -23.22
N GLU A 200 18.01 6.74 -22.06
CA GLU A 200 17.65 6.07 -20.81
C GLU A 200 16.31 6.55 -20.26
N MET A 201 16.08 7.87 -20.23
CA MET A 201 14.80 8.46 -19.83
C MET A 201 13.67 8.00 -20.74
N VAL A 202 13.84 8.12 -22.06
CA VAL A 202 12.83 7.71 -23.04
C VAL A 202 12.50 6.23 -22.93
N ALA A 203 13.50 5.36 -22.75
CA ALA A 203 13.28 3.93 -22.55
C ALA A 203 12.52 3.64 -21.26
N GLY A 204 12.87 4.32 -20.14
CA GLY A 204 12.19 4.20 -18.86
C GLY A 204 10.71 4.62 -18.95
N LEU A 205 10.44 5.78 -19.55
CA LEU A 205 9.07 6.28 -19.72
C LEU A 205 8.19 5.33 -20.56
N LYS A 206 8.75 4.71 -21.62
CA LYS A 206 8.03 3.69 -22.40
C LYS A 206 7.67 2.46 -21.56
N LYS A 207 8.61 1.96 -20.76
CA LYS A 207 8.34 0.83 -19.85
C LYS A 207 7.25 1.16 -18.82
N LEU A 208 7.25 2.37 -18.27
CA LEU A 208 6.21 2.84 -17.35
C LEU A 208 4.85 2.92 -18.04
N GLN A 209 4.80 3.37 -19.30
CA GLN A 209 3.57 3.39 -20.09
C GLN A 209 3.03 1.98 -20.31
N GLU A 210 3.85 1.04 -20.79
CA GLU A 210 3.46 -0.36 -20.99
C GLU A 210 2.97 -1.01 -19.68
N ALA A 211 3.67 -0.76 -18.56
CA ALA A 211 3.28 -1.25 -17.25
C ALA A 211 1.92 -0.69 -16.81
N SER A 212 1.63 0.59 -17.11
CA SER A 212 0.35 1.23 -16.76
C SER A 212 -0.86 0.60 -17.46
N GLU A 213 -0.69 0.14 -18.70
CA GLU A 213 -1.74 -0.57 -19.46
C GLU A 213 -2.09 -1.91 -18.79
N LEU A 214 -1.07 -2.68 -18.36
CA LEU A 214 -1.28 -3.93 -17.63
C LEU A 214 -1.96 -3.69 -16.26
N VAL A 215 -1.54 -2.66 -15.55
CA VAL A 215 -2.15 -2.26 -14.27
C VAL A 215 -3.62 -1.90 -14.47
N GLY A 216 -3.98 -1.20 -15.56
CA GLY A 216 -5.36 -0.86 -15.88
C GLY A 216 -6.28 -2.09 -15.99
N GLY A 217 -5.85 -3.10 -16.75
CA GLY A 217 -6.60 -4.36 -16.90
C GLY A 217 -6.73 -5.14 -15.58
N TRP A 218 -5.63 -5.25 -14.82
CA TRP A 218 -5.63 -5.86 -13.50
C TRP A 218 -6.56 -5.14 -12.53
N ALA A 219 -6.49 -3.81 -12.48
CA ALA A 219 -7.30 -3.01 -11.57
C ALA A 219 -8.80 -3.19 -11.88
N GLN A 220 -9.20 -3.15 -13.14
CA GLN A 220 -10.58 -3.38 -13.55
C GLN A 220 -11.11 -4.75 -13.08
N ALA A 221 -10.36 -5.81 -13.31
CA ALA A 221 -10.77 -7.16 -12.92
C ALA A 221 -10.81 -7.31 -11.38
N THR A 222 -9.75 -6.89 -10.70
CA THR A 222 -9.59 -7.06 -9.25
C THR A 222 -10.60 -6.23 -8.45
N PHE A 223 -10.75 -4.94 -8.77
CA PHE A 223 -11.72 -4.08 -8.08
C PHE A 223 -13.16 -4.39 -8.48
N GLY A 224 -13.39 -4.87 -9.72
CA GLY A 224 -14.68 -5.44 -10.13
C GLY A 224 -15.07 -6.64 -9.26
N GLY A 225 -14.13 -7.57 -9.02
CA GLY A 225 -14.35 -8.70 -8.12
C GLY A 225 -14.59 -8.29 -6.66
N ILE A 226 -13.88 -7.28 -6.16
CA ILE A 226 -14.14 -6.69 -4.83
C ILE A 226 -15.56 -6.12 -4.77
N GLY A 227 -15.99 -5.35 -5.78
CA GLY A 227 -17.35 -4.85 -5.88
C GLY A 227 -18.39 -5.98 -5.85
N GLN A 228 -18.14 -7.06 -6.60
CA GLN A 228 -18.99 -8.23 -6.59
C GLN A 228 -19.08 -8.87 -5.20
N MET A 229 -17.96 -9.05 -4.48
CA MET A 229 -17.97 -9.57 -3.11
C MET A 229 -18.78 -8.67 -2.17
N VAL A 230 -18.71 -7.34 -2.31
CA VAL A 230 -19.57 -6.40 -1.54
C VAL A 230 -21.04 -6.67 -1.82
N THR A 231 -21.45 -6.79 -3.09
CA THR A 231 -22.86 -7.08 -3.44
C THR A 231 -23.35 -8.43 -2.93
N MET A 232 -22.43 -9.37 -2.69
CA MET A 232 -22.68 -10.71 -2.12
C MET A 232 -22.70 -10.71 -0.57
N GLY A 233 -22.51 -9.55 0.07
CA GLY A 233 -22.61 -9.40 1.52
C GLY A 233 -21.28 -9.50 2.28
N PHE A 234 -20.13 -9.37 1.60
CA PHE A 234 -18.80 -9.42 2.24
C PHE A 234 -18.20 -8.00 2.33
N PRO A 235 -18.14 -7.38 3.52
CA PRO A 235 -17.55 -6.05 3.67
C PRO A 235 -16.03 -6.08 3.58
N ALA A 236 -15.43 -5.02 3.02
CA ALA A 236 -14.02 -4.75 3.19
C ALA A 236 -13.73 -4.38 4.66
N PHE A 237 -12.58 -4.81 5.19
CA PHE A 237 -12.16 -4.42 6.54
C PHE A 237 -11.31 -3.14 6.52
N TRP A 238 -10.36 -3.04 5.59
CA TRP A 238 -9.42 -1.93 5.52
C TRP A 238 -9.86 -0.89 4.47
N GLY A 239 -9.98 0.36 4.87
CA GLY A 239 -10.20 1.52 3.99
C GLY A 239 -8.90 2.08 3.41
N GLY A 240 -7.78 1.70 3.95
CA GLY A 240 -6.46 2.11 3.50
C GLY A 240 -5.35 1.38 4.25
N ALA A 241 -4.11 1.70 3.89
CA ALA A 241 -2.92 1.18 4.57
C ALA A 241 -1.86 2.27 4.69
N SER A 242 -1.05 2.23 5.73
CA SER A 242 0.15 3.03 5.92
C SER A 242 1.19 2.22 6.69
N LYS A 243 2.35 2.80 6.93
CA LYS A 243 3.37 2.25 7.83
C LYS A 243 3.71 3.27 8.91
N ALA A 244 4.24 2.81 10.02
CA ALA A 244 4.91 3.70 10.96
C ALA A 244 6.11 4.38 10.27
N PRO A 245 6.40 5.64 10.55
CA PRO A 245 7.53 6.35 9.93
C PRO A 245 8.85 5.61 10.07
N PHE A 246 9.11 5.02 11.23
CA PHE A 246 10.29 4.19 11.47
C PHE A 246 10.34 2.95 10.57
N ASP A 247 9.20 2.33 10.26
CA ASP A 247 9.13 1.18 9.36
C ASP A 247 9.42 1.56 7.90
N PHE A 248 9.13 2.80 7.47
CA PHE A 248 9.60 3.27 6.16
C PHE A 248 11.13 3.28 6.09
N LEU A 249 11.80 3.76 7.16
CA LEU A 249 13.25 3.73 7.23
C LEU A 249 13.79 2.29 7.30
N GLY A 250 13.26 1.49 8.22
CA GLY A 250 13.78 0.17 8.51
C GLY A 250 13.44 -0.91 7.49
N ASP A 251 12.32 -0.79 6.77
CA ASP A 251 11.93 -1.79 5.79
C ASP A 251 12.56 -1.54 4.42
N THR A 252 12.35 -0.35 3.87
CA THR A 252 12.57 -0.12 2.45
C THR A 252 13.66 0.90 2.14
N LEU A 253 14.11 1.70 3.10
CA LEU A 253 15.17 2.70 2.92
C LEU A 253 16.51 2.19 3.46
N ARG A 254 16.74 2.34 4.77
CA ARG A 254 17.99 1.96 5.43
C ARG A 254 18.20 0.45 5.58
N GLY A 255 17.14 -0.34 5.54
CA GLY A 255 17.14 -1.74 5.91
C GLY A 255 17.30 -1.96 7.43
N THR A 256 17.06 -3.18 7.89
CA THR A 256 17.06 -3.53 9.32
C THR A 256 18.42 -3.22 9.99
N LYS A 257 19.51 -3.66 9.37
CA LYS A 257 20.87 -3.43 9.92
C LYS A 257 21.24 -1.96 9.94
N GLY A 258 20.93 -1.23 8.86
CA GLY A 258 21.25 0.20 8.74
C GLY A 258 20.53 1.01 9.81
N VAL A 259 19.21 0.86 9.93
CA VAL A 259 18.41 1.65 10.88
C VAL A 259 18.79 1.35 12.34
N ILE A 260 19.09 0.09 12.69
CA ILE A 260 19.52 -0.24 14.06
C ILE A 260 20.86 0.45 14.40
N LEU A 261 21.80 0.47 13.48
CA LEU A 261 23.07 1.17 13.69
C LEU A 261 22.88 2.69 13.80
N ASP A 262 21.94 3.24 13.04
CA ASP A 262 21.65 4.67 13.03
C ASP A 262 21.01 5.15 14.35
N LEU A 263 20.31 4.29 15.10
CA LEU A 263 19.82 4.61 16.46
C LEU A 263 20.96 5.04 17.41
N PHE A 264 22.18 4.57 17.16
CA PHE A 264 23.36 4.87 18.00
C PHE A 264 24.29 5.88 17.35
N ARG A 265 24.37 5.91 16.01
CA ARG A 265 25.35 6.73 15.28
C ARG A 265 24.83 8.11 14.91
N GLN A 266 23.54 8.21 14.63
CA GLN A 266 22.88 9.44 14.18
C GLN A 266 21.39 9.50 14.59
N PRO A 267 21.10 9.36 15.90
CA PRO A 267 19.74 9.29 16.42
C PRO A 267 18.88 10.51 16.04
N GLU A 268 19.48 11.69 15.96
CA GLU A 268 18.81 12.93 15.59
C GLU A 268 18.31 12.89 14.15
N ASN A 269 19.07 12.31 13.24
CA ASN A 269 18.66 12.13 11.85
C ASN A 269 17.51 11.13 11.72
N VAL A 270 17.52 10.06 12.51
CA VAL A 270 16.40 9.09 12.55
C VAL A 270 15.12 9.78 13.01
N ILE A 271 15.18 10.57 14.08
CA ILE A 271 14.02 11.31 14.61
C ILE A 271 13.51 12.29 13.56
N ALA A 272 14.37 13.15 13.01
CA ALA A 272 14.00 14.16 12.02
C ALA A 272 13.39 13.52 10.75
N ALA A 273 13.94 12.39 10.28
CA ALA A 273 13.38 11.64 9.17
C ALA A 273 12.00 11.05 9.52
N CYS A 274 11.82 10.47 10.72
CA CYS A 274 10.52 9.98 11.17
C CYS A 274 9.48 11.09 11.26
N GLU A 275 9.82 12.27 11.79
CA GLU A 275 8.93 13.44 11.82
C GLU A 275 8.52 13.86 10.41
N ARG A 276 9.48 13.94 9.49
CA ARG A 276 9.23 14.29 8.08
C ARG A 276 8.32 13.26 7.38
N LEU A 277 8.56 11.98 7.58
CA LEU A 277 7.80 10.88 7.01
C LEU A 277 6.41 10.74 7.63
N THR A 278 6.19 11.18 8.87
CA THR A 278 4.89 11.15 9.54
C THR A 278 3.84 11.92 8.74
N GLN A 279 4.14 13.16 8.35
CA GLN A 279 3.20 13.94 7.55
C GLN A 279 2.93 13.30 6.19
N MET A 280 3.95 12.71 5.57
CA MET A 280 3.79 12.01 4.30
C MET A 280 2.92 10.75 4.44
N ALA A 281 3.09 10.00 5.53
CA ALA A 281 2.28 8.81 5.83
C ALA A 281 0.81 9.16 6.04
N ILE A 282 0.53 10.26 6.75
CA ILE A 282 -0.82 10.81 6.94
C ILE A 282 -1.41 11.24 5.60
N ASP A 283 -0.68 12.04 4.83
CA ASP A 283 -1.12 12.54 3.53
C ASP A 283 -1.39 11.39 2.54
N PHE A 284 -0.56 10.36 2.55
CA PHE A 284 -0.74 9.17 1.70
C PHE A 284 -2.09 8.50 1.93
N VAL A 285 -2.53 8.40 3.20
CA VAL A 285 -3.83 7.81 3.54
C VAL A 285 -4.99 8.76 3.18
N LEU A 286 -4.83 10.08 3.44
CA LEU A 286 -5.90 11.05 3.29
C LEU A 286 -6.12 11.52 1.85
N ARG A 287 -5.08 11.52 0.99
CA ARG A 287 -5.13 11.99 -0.40
C ARG A 287 -5.61 10.94 -1.42
N ARG A 288 -6.02 9.77 -0.99
CA ARG A 288 -6.51 8.74 -1.92
C ARG A 288 -7.72 9.25 -2.69
N PRO A 289 -7.81 9.01 -4.01
CA PRO A 289 -8.99 9.33 -4.78
C PRO A 289 -10.19 8.52 -4.27
N GLY A 290 -11.29 9.20 -3.99
CA GLY A 290 -12.50 8.60 -3.45
C GLY A 290 -12.53 8.55 -1.91
N GLU A 291 -13.74 8.38 -1.38
CA GLU A 291 -13.92 8.16 0.05
C GLU A 291 -13.49 6.74 0.44
N PRO A 292 -12.75 6.55 1.55
CA PRO A 292 -12.43 5.22 2.02
C PRO A 292 -13.71 4.47 2.37
N VAL A 293 -13.79 3.21 1.93
CA VAL A 293 -14.96 2.34 2.11
C VAL A 293 -15.20 2.05 3.59
N THR A 294 -14.16 2.08 4.43
CA THR A 294 -14.23 1.85 5.87
C THR A 294 -13.38 2.88 6.62
N PRO A 295 -13.68 3.17 7.90
CA PRO A 295 -12.88 4.08 8.72
C PRO A 295 -11.57 3.47 9.22
N LEU A 296 -11.25 2.23 8.89
CA LEU A 296 -10.12 1.48 9.43
C LEU A 296 -8.91 1.56 8.50
N ILE A 297 -7.74 1.84 9.07
CA ILE A 297 -6.46 1.89 8.36
C ILE A 297 -5.59 0.75 8.85
N PHE A 298 -5.06 -0.05 7.92
CA PHE A 298 -4.07 -1.08 8.22
C PHE A 298 -2.71 -0.44 8.42
N MET A 299 -2.10 -0.67 9.58
CA MET A 299 -0.76 -0.21 9.90
C MET A 299 0.01 -1.35 10.56
N PRO A 300 0.80 -2.11 9.79
CA PRO A 300 1.65 -3.15 10.35
C PRO A 300 2.79 -2.52 11.16
N LEU A 301 3.13 -3.12 12.29
CA LEU A 301 4.21 -2.68 13.18
C LEU A 301 5.42 -3.62 13.00
N HIS A 302 6.15 -3.48 11.90
CA HIS A 302 7.22 -4.41 11.54
C HIS A 302 8.40 -4.36 12.51
N LYS A 303 8.89 -3.16 12.81
CA LYS A 303 10.01 -2.95 13.72
C LYS A 303 9.57 -2.59 15.14
N GLY A 304 8.27 -2.47 15.37
CA GLY A 304 7.68 -2.24 16.69
C GLY A 304 7.39 -3.53 17.47
N ALA A 305 7.87 -4.69 17.00
CA ALA A 305 7.70 -5.97 17.68
C ALA A 305 8.66 -6.10 18.88
N ASP A 306 8.23 -6.84 19.91
CA ASP A 306 9.05 -7.16 21.07
C ASP A 306 10.40 -7.78 20.65
N GLY A 307 11.47 -7.33 21.28
CA GLY A 307 12.83 -7.81 21.02
C GLY A 307 13.54 -7.15 19.85
N PHE A 308 12.89 -6.29 19.06
CA PHE A 308 13.55 -5.53 18.00
C PHE A 308 14.35 -4.36 18.56
N MET A 309 13.79 -3.64 19.52
CA MET A 309 14.41 -2.52 20.23
C MET A 309 14.02 -2.52 21.71
N SER A 310 14.74 -1.77 22.55
CA SER A 310 14.36 -1.59 23.94
C SER A 310 13.10 -0.72 24.07
N ASP A 311 12.41 -0.78 25.23
CA ASP A 311 11.27 0.07 25.52
C ASP A 311 11.58 1.56 25.40
N GLU A 312 12.78 1.98 25.77
CA GLU A 312 13.24 3.36 25.65
C GLU A 312 13.40 3.75 24.19
N GLN A 313 14.04 2.90 23.38
CA GLN A 313 14.18 3.12 21.94
C GLN A 313 12.83 3.14 21.24
N PHE A 314 11.92 2.23 21.62
CA PHE A 314 10.56 2.22 21.07
C PHE A 314 9.83 3.54 21.34
N ARG A 315 9.89 4.05 22.56
CA ARG A 315 9.26 5.34 22.90
C ARG A 315 9.89 6.52 22.21
N THR A 316 11.20 6.48 21.96
CA THR A 316 11.96 7.58 21.35
C THR A 316 11.80 7.63 19.84
N PHE A 317 11.87 6.48 19.15
CA PHE A 317 12.02 6.43 17.70
C PHE A 317 10.78 5.90 16.98
N TYR A 318 9.93 5.14 17.68
CA TYR A 318 8.81 4.47 17.03
C TYR A 318 7.45 5.02 17.43
N TRP A 319 7.22 5.25 18.74
CA TRP A 319 5.95 5.74 19.30
C TRP A 319 5.92 7.29 19.35
#